data_cfd8166389923e248b6b43da4ec88b26
#
_entry.id   cfd8166389923e248b6b43da4ec88b26
#
_cell.length_a   1.000
_cell.length_b   1.000
_cell.length_c   1.000
_cell.angle_alpha   90.00
_cell.angle_beta   90.00
_cell.angle_gamma   90.00
#
_symmetry.space_group_name_H-M   'P 1'
#
loop_
_entity.id
_entity.type
_entity.pdbx_description
1 polymer ?
#
loop_
_entity_poly.entity_id
_entity_poly.type
_entity_poly.pdbx_seq_one_letter_code
_entity_poly.pdbx_strand_id
1 'polypeptide(L)'
;MIHDDIRISRNFIIRHWKALHFKEETDWVRAVEIFHDRIETRYLEHIESILDHSTSGFAVLTLECALIETLQQFRTGKGKTPRKEVGEYFVSFLTETSFGAHFDRPKAELFYTSIRCGLHHQSEAEGNSRIKRGGGRPLVAYTADRKGIVINVNEFHQLFKAVLSEYEDSVRDPTKTDVRDAFRKKMDYICRIEGKPEVEDAAVP
;
A
#
# COMPACT_ATOMS: atom_id res chain seq x y z
N MET A 1 -9.28 28.55 5.02
CA MET A 1 -8.60 28.90 3.73
C MET A 1 -7.25 28.19 3.56
N ILE A 2 -6.32 28.25 4.51
CA ILE A 2 -4.99 27.60 4.39
C ILE A 2 -5.07 26.07 4.22
N HIS A 3 -6.06 25.42 4.81
CA HIS A 3 -6.21 23.96 4.77
C HIS A 3 -6.50 23.42 3.35
N ASP A 4 -7.29 24.15 2.55
CA ASP A 4 -7.69 23.67 1.22
C ASP A 4 -6.57 23.72 0.18
N ASP A 5 -5.51 24.49 0.45
CA ASP A 5 -4.34 24.59 -0.41
C ASP A 5 -3.20 23.61 -0.04
N ILE A 6 -3.42 22.73 0.95
CA ILE A 6 -2.47 21.68 1.29
C ILE A 6 -2.35 20.70 0.12
N ARG A 7 -1.11 20.43 -0.30
CA ARG A 7 -0.79 19.47 -1.36
C ARG A 7 -1.04 18.04 -0.89
N ILE A 8 -1.87 17.30 -1.61
CA ILE A 8 -2.11 15.88 -1.41
C ILE A 8 -1.32 15.01 -2.39
N SER A 9 -0.83 15.60 -3.48
CA SER A 9 0.09 14.99 -4.45
C SER A 9 0.88 16.10 -5.18
N ARG A 10 1.67 15.74 -6.21
CA ARG A 10 2.42 16.73 -7.01
C ARG A 10 1.50 17.76 -7.66
N ASN A 11 0.41 17.31 -8.27
CA ASN A 11 -0.47 18.14 -9.10
C ASN A 11 -1.79 18.51 -8.41
N PHE A 12 -2.07 17.97 -7.22
CA PHE A 12 -3.35 18.13 -6.56
C PHE A 12 -3.23 18.65 -5.12
N ILE A 13 -4.22 19.47 -4.75
CA ILE A 13 -4.43 20.01 -3.40
C ILE A 13 -5.79 19.54 -2.87
N ILE A 14 -6.04 19.71 -1.57
CA ILE A 14 -7.30 19.30 -0.91
C ILE A 14 -8.52 19.88 -1.61
N ARG A 15 -8.47 21.14 -2.09
CA ARG A 15 -9.58 21.78 -2.82
C ARG A 15 -10.03 20.97 -4.04
N HIS A 16 -9.10 20.34 -4.77
CA HIS A 16 -9.45 19.51 -5.94
C HIS A 16 -10.27 18.29 -5.53
N TRP A 17 -9.95 17.66 -4.40
CA TRP A 17 -10.74 16.54 -3.87
C TRP A 17 -12.12 17.01 -3.38
N LYS A 18 -12.20 18.13 -2.65
CA LYS A 18 -13.46 18.68 -2.15
C LYS A 18 -14.44 19.11 -3.25
N ALA A 19 -13.94 19.42 -4.44
CA ALA A 19 -14.77 19.76 -5.59
C ALA A 19 -15.49 18.57 -6.22
N LEU A 20 -15.14 17.33 -5.85
CA LEU A 20 -15.78 16.12 -6.36
C LEU A 20 -17.08 15.87 -5.57
N HIS A 21 -18.19 15.76 -6.28
CA HIS A 21 -19.50 15.50 -5.68
C HIS A 21 -19.92 14.03 -5.77
N PHE A 22 -19.20 13.22 -6.58
CA PHE A 22 -19.43 11.78 -6.79
C PHE A 22 -20.84 11.45 -7.32
N LYS A 23 -21.44 12.39 -8.05
CA LYS A 23 -22.74 12.20 -8.72
C LYS A 23 -22.58 11.61 -10.11
N GLU A 24 -21.47 11.92 -10.77
CA GLU A 24 -21.17 11.52 -12.13
C GLU A 24 -19.93 10.62 -12.16
N GLU A 25 -19.83 9.74 -13.17
CA GLU A 25 -18.68 8.86 -13.34
C GLU A 25 -17.37 9.63 -13.59
N THR A 26 -17.44 10.81 -14.16
CA THR A 26 -16.31 11.73 -14.35
C THR A 26 -15.64 12.11 -13.03
N ASP A 27 -16.41 12.23 -11.94
CA ASP A 27 -15.86 12.51 -10.61
C ASP A 27 -15.02 11.31 -10.11
N TRP A 28 -15.47 10.08 -10.38
CA TRP A 28 -14.73 8.88 -10.01
C TRP A 28 -13.44 8.72 -10.81
N VAL A 29 -13.47 9.01 -12.11
CA VAL A 29 -12.26 9.06 -12.94
C VAL A 29 -11.27 10.07 -12.35
N ARG A 30 -11.74 11.28 -12.04
CA ARG A 30 -10.91 12.33 -11.45
C ARG A 30 -10.38 11.96 -10.07
N ALA A 31 -11.17 11.28 -9.25
CA ALA A 31 -10.77 10.78 -7.93
C ALA A 31 -9.61 9.77 -8.04
N VAL A 32 -9.68 8.85 -9.01
CA VAL A 32 -8.60 7.90 -9.28
C VAL A 32 -7.35 8.61 -9.81
N GLU A 33 -7.47 9.63 -10.66
CA GLU A 33 -6.33 10.43 -11.10
C GLU A 33 -5.60 11.09 -9.91
N ILE A 34 -6.34 11.67 -8.96
CA ILE A 34 -5.77 12.27 -7.75
C ILE A 34 -5.02 11.22 -6.92
N PHE A 35 -5.61 10.04 -6.77
CA PHE A 35 -5.01 8.94 -6.03
C PHE A 35 -3.74 8.42 -6.75
N HIS A 36 -3.84 8.17 -8.05
CA HIS A 36 -2.72 7.73 -8.88
C HIS A 36 -1.54 8.70 -8.78
N ASP A 37 -1.76 10.00 -9.04
CA ASP A 37 -0.73 11.03 -8.93
C ASP A 37 -0.07 11.05 -7.54
N ARG A 38 -0.85 10.78 -6.49
CA ARG A 38 -0.33 10.69 -5.13
C ARG A 38 0.61 9.50 -4.93
N ILE A 39 0.23 8.32 -5.39
CA ILE A 39 1.05 7.10 -5.22
C ILE A 39 2.27 7.16 -6.15
N GLU A 40 2.06 7.52 -7.41
CA GLU A 40 3.12 7.63 -8.41
C GLU A 40 4.21 8.60 -7.96
N THR A 41 3.84 9.87 -7.72
CA THR A 41 4.82 10.93 -7.51
C THR A 41 5.48 10.94 -6.14
N ARG A 42 4.89 10.24 -5.15
CA ARG A 42 5.45 10.16 -3.79
C ARG A 42 6.25 8.89 -3.55
N TYR A 43 5.99 7.83 -4.33
CA TYR A 43 6.57 6.52 -4.06
C TYR A 43 7.10 5.83 -5.32
N LEU A 44 6.26 5.58 -6.34
CA LEU A 44 6.64 4.68 -7.45
C LEU A 44 7.78 5.26 -8.28
N GLU A 45 7.74 6.55 -8.66
CA GLU A 45 8.85 7.21 -9.35
C GLU A 45 10.18 7.06 -8.59
N HIS A 46 10.15 7.16 -7.25
CA HIS A 46 11.34 7.01 -6.42
C HIS A 46 11.81 5.56 -6.32
N ILE A 47 10.87 4.63 -6.17
CA ILE A 47 11.18 3.20 -6.19
C ILE A 47 11.82 2.82 -7.53
N GLU A 48 11.22 3.21 -8.64
CA GLU A 48 11.71 2.91 -9.99
C GLU A 48 13.09 3.53 -10.24
N SER A 49 13.34 4.75 -9.74
CA SER A 49 14.64 5.41 -9.90
C SER A 49 15.79 4.67 -9.21
N ILE A 50 15.51 3.89 -8.17
CA ILE A 50 16.52 3.12 -7.43
C ILE A 50 16.42 1.61 -7.68
N LEU A 51 15.38 1.13 -8.36
CA LEU A 51 15.07 -0.29 -8.49
C LEU A 51 16.25 -1.10 -9.05
N ASP A 52 16.99 -0.53 -10.01
CA ASP A 52 18.13 -1.22 -10.66
C ASP A 52 19.45 -1.12 -9.89
N HIS A 53 19.52 -0.34 -8.83
CA HIS A 53 20.70 -0.28 -7.99
C HIS A 53 20.90 -1.58 -7.20
N SER A 54 22.11 -2.13 -7.22
CA SER A 54 22.43 -3.45 -6.63
C SER A 54 22.14 -3.55 -5.12
N THR A 55 22.16 -2.44 -4.40
CA THR A 55 21.97 -2.35 -2.94
C THR A 55 20.61 -1.83 -2.51
N SER A 56 19.71 -1.48 -3.44
CA SER A 56 18.44 -0.78 -3.14
C SER A 56 17.31 -1.67 -2.62
N GLY A 57 17.48 -3.00 -2.62
CA GLY A 57 16.37 -3.93 -2.30
C GLY A 57 15.70 -3.66 -0.96
N PHE A 58 16.47 -3.27 0.05
CA PHE A 58 15.95 -2.90 1.38
C PHE A 58 15.10 -1.64 1.33
N ALA A 59 15.60 -0.59 0.66
CA ALA A 59 14.88 0.68 0.53
C ALA A 59 13.58 0.51 -0.28
N VAL A 60 13.65 -0.24 -1.39
CA VAL A 60 12.48 -0.55 -2.21
C VAL A 60 11.41 -1.25 -1.38
N LEU A 61 11.73 -2.36 -0.72
CA LEU A 61 10.75 -3.08 0.09
C LEU A 61 10.25 -2.28 1.29
N THR A 62 11.05 -1.40 1.88
CA THR A 62 10.59 -0.50 2.95
C THR A 62 9.49 0.44 2.45
N LEU A 63 9.68 1.04 1.28
CA LEU A 63 8.68 1.90 0.66
C LEU A 63 7.43 1.11 0.27
N GLU A 64 7.59 -0.09 -0.28
CA GLU A 64 6.47 -0.97 -0.64
C GLU A 64 5.69 -1.44 0.59
N CYS A 65 6.34 -1.71 1.71
CA CYS A 65 5.65 -2.00 2.97
C CYS A 65 4.74 -0.84 3.41
N ALA A 66 5.19 0.40 3.27
CA ALA A 66 4.35 1.58 3.55
C ALA A 66 3.16 1.67 2.58
N LEU A 67 3.38 1.33 1.31
CA LEU A 67 2.32 1.30 0.30
C LEU A 67 1.31 0.17 0.52
N ILE A 68 1.75 -1.04 0.90
CA ILE A 68 0.88 -2.18 1.25
C ILE A 68 -0.08 -1.78 2.36
N GLU A 69 0.44 -1.23 3.46
CA GLU A 69 -0.39 -0.79 4.58
C GLU A 69 -1.38 0.30 4.16
N THR A 70 -0.91 1.27 3.39
CA THR A 70 -1.75 2.36 2.86
C THR A 70 -2.83 1.83 1.93
N LEU A 71 -2.48 0.95 0.98
CA LEU A 71 -3.44 0.40 0.01
C LEU A 71 -4.48 -0.50 0.70
N GLN A 72 -4.09 -1.25 1.74
CA GLN A 72 -5.04 -2.01 2.54
C GLN A 72 -5.98 -1.09 3.33
N GLN A 73 -5.53 0.07 3.81
CA GLN A 73 -6.41 1.08 4.40
C GLN A 73 -7.42 1.61 3.38
N PHE A 74 -7.02 1.80 2.13
CA PHE A 74 -7.92 2.18 1.05
C PHE A 74 -8.96 1.09 0.76
N ARG A 75 -8.54 -0.18 0.71
CA ARG A 75 -9.44 -1.33 0.48
C ARG A 75 -10.48 -1.48 1.59
N THR A 76 -10.12 -1.15 2.83
CA THR A 76 -11.01 -1.29 4.00
C THR A 76 -11.71 0.01 4.42
N GLY A 77 -11.38 1.14 3.80
CA GLY A 77 -11.93 2.46 4.15
C GLY A 77 -11.49 2.99 5.52
N LYS A 78 -10.42 2.43 6.10
CA LYS A 78 -9.91 2.85 7.40
C LYS A 78 -8.96 4.04 7.27
N GLY A 79 -9.13 5.05 8.11
CA GLY A 79 -8.25 6.22 8.16
C GLY A 79 -6.82 5.85 8.57
N LYS A 80 -6.69 5.08 9.65
CA LYS A 80 -5.44 4.54 10.19
C LYS A 80 -5.57 3.04 10.45
N THR A 81 -4.46 2.32 10.40
CA THR A 81 -4.40 0.93 10.87
C THR A 81 -4.29 0.90 12.39
N PRO A 82 -5.20 0.23 13.10
CA PRO A 82 -5.03 0.02 14.53
C PRO A 82 -3.73 -0.74 14.82
N ARG A 83 -2.96 -0.31 15.80
CA ARG A 83 -1.62 -0.86 16.10
C ARG A 83 -1.61 -2.39 16.22
N LYS A 84 -2.67 -2.97 16.81
CA LYS A 84 -2.79 -4.43 17.00
C LYS A 84 -3.18 -5.18 15.73
N GLU A 85 -3.64 -4.48 14.70
CA GLU A 85 -4.13 -5.08 13.44
C GLU A 85 -3.11 -4.98 12.29
N VAL A 86 -1.96 -4.32 12.50
CA VAL A 86 -1.00 -4.07 11.39
C VAL A 86 -0.55 -5.37 10.74
N GLY A 87 -0.26 -6.42 11.53
CA GLY A 87 0.12 -7.73 10.99
C GLY A 87 -0.96 -8.34 10.11
N GLU A 88 -2.23 -8.28 10.55
CA GLU A 88 -3.36 -8.81 9.78
C GLU A 88 -3.61 -8.00 8.49
N TYR A 89 -3.35 -6.69 8.50
CA TYR A 89 -3.41 -5.87 7.28
C TYR A 89 -2.44 -6.36 6.20
N PHE A 90 -1.21 -6.73 6.59
CA PHE A 90 -0.24 -7.31 5.67
C PHE A 90 -0.66 -8.70 5.20
N VAL A 91 -1.13 -9.54 6.11
CA VAL A 91 -1.59 -10.89 5.79
C VAL A 91 -2.76 -10.82 4.81
N SER A 92 -3.79 -10.04 5.12
CA SER A 92 -4.95 -9.87 4.24
C SER A 92 -4.55 -9.31 2.87
N PHE A 93 -3.71 -8.28 2.81
CA PHE A 93 -3.25 -7.74 1.54
C PHE A 93 -2.56 -8.80 0.69
N LEU A 94 -1.60 -9.53 1.27
CA LEU A 94 -0.79 -10.51 0.55
C LEU A 94 -1.56 -11.80 0.18
N THR A 95 -2.68 -12.11 0.85
CA THR A 95 -3.46 -13.31 0.56
C THR A 95 -4.73 -13.06 -0.24
N GLU A 96 -5.27 -11.83 -0.20
CA GLU A 96 -6.57 -11.49 -0.81
C GLU A 96 -6.45 -10.66 -2.10
N THR A 97 -5.24 -10.26 -2.50
CA THR A 97 -4.96 -9.62 -3.79
C THR A 97 -4.30 -10.62 -4.73
N SER A 98 -3.89 -10.18 -5.92
CA SER A 98 -3.13 -11.01 -6.86
C SER A 98 -1.82 -11.56 -6.27
N PHE A 99 -1.33 -11.02 -5.16
CA PHE A 99 -0.25 -11.63 -4.38
C PHE A 99 -0.62 -13.02 -3.82
N GLY A 100 -1.91 -13.32 -3.61
CA GLY A 100 -2.37 -14.62 -3.11
C GLY A 100 -2.01 -15.82 -3.99
N ALA A 101 -1.69 -15.61 -5.27
CA ALA A 101 -1.10 -16.63 -6.13
C ALA A 101 0.30 -17.08 -5.68
N HIS A 102 0.98 -16.26 -4.87
CA HIS A 102 2.37 -16.48 -4.42
C HIS A 102 2.47 -16.64 -2.90
N PHE A 103 1.57 -15.98 -2.15
CA PHE A 103 1.55 -15.97 -0.69
C PHE A 103 0.38 -16.79 -0.14
N ASP A 104 0.70 -17.84 0.58
CA ASP A 104 -0.19 -18.43 1.58
C ASP A 104 -0.08 -17.65 2.91
N ARG A 105 -0.98 -17.89 3.85
CA ARG A 105 -0.96 -17.20 5.15
C ARG A 105 0.37 -17.33 5.89
N PRO A 106 1.02 -18.51 5.99
CA PRO A 106 2.32 -18.63 6.64
C PRO A 106 3.43 -17.80 6.00
N LYS A 107 3.49 -17.70 4.66
CA LYS A 107 4.45 -16.81 3.99
C LYS A 107 4.15 -15.35 4.24
N ALA A 108 2.86 -14.95 4.26
CA ALA A 108 2.45 -13.59 4.55
C ALA A 108 2.80 -13.18 5.99
N GLU A 109 2.63 -14.08 6.96
CA GLU A 109 3.07 -13.89 8.35
C GLU A 109 4.60 -13.75 8.46
N LEU A 110 5.36 -14.58 7.75
CA LEU A 110 6.82 -14.44 7.67
C LEU A 110 7.23 -13.13 6.97
N PHE A 111 6.52 -12.70 5.94
CA PHE A 111 6.77 -11.40 5.32
C PHE A 111 6.58 -10.27 6.33
N TYR A 112 5.49 -10.27 7.06
CA TYR A 112 5.25 -9.25 8.07
C TYR A 112 6.32 -9.27 9.17
N THR A 113 6.57 -10.41 9.78
CA THR A 113 7.45 -10.52 10.95
C THR A 113 8.92 -10.36 10.60
N SER A 114 9.40 -10.97 9.52
CA SER A 114 10.83 -11.02 9.21
C SER A 114 11.28 -9.97 8.17
N ILE A 115 10.38 -9.53 7.29
CA ILE A 115 10.72 -8.51 6.29
C ILE A 115 10.24 -7.14 6.78
N ARG A 116 8.91 -6.94 6.94
CA ARG A 116 8.38 -5.61 7.30
C ARG A 116 8.89 -5.15 8.67
N CYS A 117 8.79 -5.97 9.71
CA CYS A 117 9.26 -5.58 11.04
C CYS A 117 10.78 -5.43 11.08
N GLY A 118 11.52 -6.35 10.45
CA GLY A 118 12.96 -6.26 10.36
C GLY A 118 13.44 -4.99 9.68
N LEU A 119 12.89 -4.66 8.50
CA LEU A 119 13.23 -3.44 7.78
C LEU A 119 12.90 -2.18 8.58
N HIS A 120 11.75 -2.17 9.26
CA HIS A 120 11.28 -0.99 9.99
C HIS A 120 12.04 -0.74 11.31
N HIS A 121 12.43 -1.79 12.02
CA HIS A 121 13.04 -1.68 13.34
C HIS A 121 14.56 -1.91 13.37
N GLN A 122 15.07 -2.71 12.43
CA GLN A 122 16.49 -3.11 12.40
C GLN A 122 17.22 -2.66 11.13
N SER A 123 16.49 -2.14 10.13
CA SER A 123 17.03 -1.91 8.78
C SER A 123 17.63 -3.18 8.14
N GLU A 124 17.13 -4.35 8.52
CA GLU A 124 17.62 -5.68 8.10
C GLU A 124 16.44 -6.66 7.98
N ALA A 125 16.59 -7.70 7.14
CA ALA A 125 15.66 -8.82 7.12
C ALA A 125 15.98 -9.78 8.27
N GLU A 126 15.00 -10.10 9.10
CA GLU A 126 15.21 -10.91 10.30
C GLU A 126 15.20 -12.42 10.04
N GLY A 127 15.78 -13.16 10.96
CA GLY A 127 15.85 -14.61 10.91
C GLY A 127 16.61 -15.13 9.67
N ASN A 128 16.05 -16.15 9.02
CA ASN A 128 16.62 -16.72 7.80
C ASN A 128 16.06 -16.10 6.51
N SER A 129 15.25 -15.03 6.64
CA SER A 129 14.69 -14.35 5.47
C SER A 129 15.75 -13.56 4.71
N ARG A 130 15.56 -13.42 3.39
CA ARG A 130 16.52 -12.79 2.49
C ARG A 130 15.79 -11.95 1.45
N ILE A 131 16.41 -10.85 1.08
CA ILE A 131 16.00 -9.99 -0.02
C ILE A 131 16.96 -10.22 -1.18
N LYS A 132 16.45 -10.58 -2.34
CA LYS A 132 17.23 -10.90 -3.55
C LYS A 132 16.68 -10.14 -4.74
N ARG A 133 17.44 -10.13 -5.83
CA ARG A 133 17.11 -9.43 -7.07
C ARG A 133 17.35 -10.33 -8.28
N GLY A 134 16.48 -10.15 -9.32
CA GLY A 134 16.65 -10.72 -10.65
C GLY A 134 16.79 -12.22 -10.75
N GLY A 135 17.13 -12.69 -11.94
CA GLY A 135 17.64 -14.02 -12.16
C GLY A 135 16.65 -15.17 -12.20
N GLY A 136 15.42 -14.98 -12.70
CA GLY A 136 14.46 -16.09 -12.90
C GLY A 136 14.00 -16.76 -11.61
N ARG A 137 14.16 -16.09 -10.46
CA ARG A 137 13.68 -16.58 -9.16
C ARG A 137 12.19 -16.28 -9.01
N PRO A 138 11.45 -17.15 -8.32
CA PRO A 138 10.06 -16.85 -7.98
C PRO A 138 9.98 -15.58 -7.12
N LEU A 139 8.84 -14.89 -7.15
CA LEU A 139 8.55 -13.70 -6.36
C LEU A 139 8.83 -13.93 -4.88
N VAL A 140 8.38 -15.06 -4.34
CA VAL A 140 8.64 -15.50 -2.97
C VAL A 140 8.87 -17.00 -2.93
N ALA A 141 9.84 -17.45 -2.12
CA ALA A 141 10.09 -18.85 -1.83
C ALA A 141 10.46 -19.03 -0.36
N TYR A 142 10.20 -20.21 0.22
CA TYR A 142 10.77 -20.54 1.51
C TYR A 142 12.29 -20.72 1.42
N THR A 143 13.00 -20.41 2.49
CA THR A 143 14.38 -20.86 2.69
C THR A 143 14.45 -22.37 2.79
N ALA A 144 15.65 -22.96 2.60
CA ALA A 144 15.83 -24.41 2.61
C ALA A 144 15.36 -25.07 3.93
N ASP A 145 15.54 -24.40 5.06
CA ASP A 145 15.08 -24.84 6.38
C ASP A 145 13.61 -24.45 6.68
N ARG A 146 12.93 -23.78 5.74
CA ARG A 146 11.55 -23.27 5.85
C ARG A 146 11.30 -22.30 7.04
N LYS A 147 12.35 -21.76 7.65
CA LYS A 147 12.26 -20.81 8.79
C LYS A 147 12.28 -19.36 8.35
N GLY A 148 12.38 -19.10 7.06
CA GLY A 148 12.34 -17.76 6.47
C GLY A 148 11.84 -17.81 5.03
N ILE A 149 11.80 -16.66 4.40
CA ILE A 149 11.43 -16.49 3.00
C ILE A 149 12.50 -15.71 2.23
N VAL A 150 12.56 -15.96 0.95
CA VAL A 150 13.38 -15.18 0.01
C VAL A 150 12.42 -14.40 -0.87
N ILE A 151 12.54 -13.07 -0.86
CA ILE A 151 11.77 -12.17 -1.71
C ILE A 151 12.60 -11.72 -2.90
N ASN A 152 12.05 -11.85 -4.10
CA ASN A 152 12.59 -11.24 -5.31
C ASN A 152 11.99 -9.85 -5.49
N VAL A 153 12.77 -8.81 -5.21
CA VAL A 153 12.32 -7.42 -5.18
C VAL A 153 11.75 -6.97 -6.53
N ASN A 154 12.37 -7.35 -7.64
CA ASN A 154 11.92 -6.93 -8.97
C ASN A 154 10.53 -7.52 -9.28
N GLU A 155 10.34 -8.82 -9.05
CA GLU A 155 9.05 -9.48 -9.25
C GLU A 155 7.98 -8.95 -8.28
N PHE A 156 8.38 -8.66 -7.03
CA PHE A 156 7.49 -8.10 -6.03
C PHE A 156 6.98 -6.72 -6.46
N HIS A 157 7.88 -5.85 -6.91
CA HIS A 157 7.52 -4.52 -7.42
C HIS A 157 6.60 -4.58 -8.64
N GLN A 158 6.89 -5.44 -9.62
CA GLN A 158 6.04 -5.59 -10.79
C GLN A 158 4.63 -6.05 -10.42
N LEU A 159 4.50 -7.03 -9.53
CA LEU A 159 3.20 -7.47 -9.07
C LEU A 159 2.48 -6.39 -8.24
N PHE A 160 3.22 -5.63 -7.42
CA PHE A 160 2.63 -4.51 -6.67
C PHE A 160 1.99 -3.47 -7.61
N LYS A 161 2.67 -3.10 -8.69
CA LYS A 161 2.11 -2.19 -9.72
C LYS A 161 0.84 -2.76 -10.35
N ALA A 162 0.83 -4.06 -10.67
CA ALA A 162 -0.35 -4.73 -11.20
C ALA A 162 -1.54 -4.68 -10.21
N VAL A 163 -1.30 -4.99 -8.93
CA VAL A 163 -2.32 -4.91 -7.88
C VAL A 163 -2.85 -3.49 -7.69
N LEU A 164 -1.98 -2.49 -7.79
CA LEU A 164 -2.40 -1.09 -7.74
C LEU A 164 -3.34 -0.75 -8.90
N SER A 165 -2.97 -1.14 -10.12
CA SER A 165 -3.81 -0.95 -11.32
C SER A 165 -5.16 -1.66 -11.21
N GLU A 166 -5.20 -2.92 -10.75
CA GLU A 166 -6.43 -3.67 -10.48
C GLU A 166 -7.33 -2.96 -9.45
N TYR A 167 -6.73 -2.36 -8.44
CA TYR A 167 -7.47 -1.58 -7.45
C TYR A 167 -8.07 -0.31 -8.06
N GLU A 168 -7.29 0.44 -8.85
CA GLU A 168 -7.76 1.63 -9.55
C GLU A 168 -8.92 1.32 -10.49
N ASP A 169 -8.84 0.22 -11.25
CA ASP A 169 -9.92 -0.24 -12.11
C ASP A 169 -11.15 -0.64 -11.30
N SER A 170 -10.95 -1.22 -10.12
CA SER A 170 -12.05 -1.52 -9.20
C SER A 170 -12.76 -0.28 -8.69
N VAL A 171 -12.04 0.82 -8.47
CA VAL A 171 -12.65 2.11 -8.08
C VAL A 171 -13.39 2.76 -9.26
N ARG A 172 -12.89 2.58 -10.50
CA ARG A 172 -13.58 3.08 -11.72
C ARG A 172 -14.87 2.31 -12.00
N ASP A 173 -14.99 1.06 -11.58
CA ASP A 173 -16.14 0.21 -11.84
C ASP A 173 -17.37 0.66 -11.02
N PRO A 174 -18.47 1.16 -11.66
CA PRO A 174 -19.66 1.66 -10.95
C PRO A 174 -20.40 0.55 -10.18
N THR A 175 -20.16 -0.71 -10.50
CA THR A 175 -20.81 -1.83 -9.81
C THR A 175 -20.18 -2.15 -8.46
N LYS A 176 -18.94 -1.70 -8.21
CA LYS A 176 -18.17 -1.96 -6.99
C LYS A 176 -18.36 -0.84 -5.95
N THR A 177 -19.60 -0.66 -5.51
CA THR A 177 -19.98 0.43 -4.58
C THR A 177 -19.22 0.38 -3.27
N ASP A 178 -19.00 -0.81 -2.69
CA ASP A 178 -18.27 -0.97 -1.43
C ASP A 178 -16.80 -0.53 -1.55
N VAL A 179 -16.15 -0.82 -2.70
CA VAL A 179 -14.79 -0.37 -2.99
C VAL A 179 -14.74 1.15 -3.12
N ARG A 180 -15.70 1.75 -3.83
CA ARG A 180 -15.85 3.20 -3.97
C ARG A 180 -16.04 3.89 -2.62
N ASP A 181 -16.91 3.34 -1.77
CA ASP A 181 -17.17 3.87 -0.44
C ASP A 181 -15.94 3.81 0.46
N ALA A 182 -15.23 2.68 0.45
CA ALA A 182 -13.99 2.52 1.20
C ALA A 182 -12.90 3.50 0.72
N PHE A 183 -12.72 3.59 -0.60
CA PHE A 183 -11.80 4.53 -1.24
C PHE A 183 -12.09 5.98 -0.83
N ARG A 184 -13.35 6.41 -0.96
CA ARG A 184 -13.78 7.76 -0.60
C ARG A 184 -13.54 8.05 0.87
N LYS A 185 -13.91 7.13 1.78
CA LYS A 185 -13.68 7.27 3.23
C LYS A 185 -12.20 7.51 3.54
N LYS A 186 -11.30 6.75 2.91
CA LYS A 186 -9.87 6.92 3.13
C LYS A 186 -9.34 8.24 2.57
N MET A 187 -9.75 8.65 1.37
CA MET A 187 -9.34 9.92 0.80
C MET A 187 -9.88 11.12 1.60
N ASP A 188 -11.14 11.06 2.05
CA ASP A 188 -11.71 12.09 2.92
C ASP A 188 -10.92 12.22 4.23
N TYR A 189 -10.49 11.09 4.83
CA TYR A 189 -9.61 11.11 5.99
C TYR A 189 -8.26 11.80 5.69
N ILE A 190 -7.63 11.49 4.55
CA ILE A 190 -6.38 12.12 4.10
C ILE A 190 -6.58 13.64 3.92
N CYS A 191 -7.72 14.03 3.34
CA CYS A 191 -8.07 15.42 3.08
C CYS A 191 -8.63 16.15 4.32
N ARG A 192 -8.72 15.48 5.47
CA ARG A 192 -9.25 16.06 6.73
C ARG A 192 -10.62 16.72 6.55
N ILE A 193 -11.53 16.03 5.86
CA ILE A 193 -12.91 16.50 5.70
C ILE A 193 -13.63 16.27 7.01
N GLU A 194 -14.17 17.36 7.60
CA GLU A 194 -14.90 17.34 8.86
C GLU A 194 -16.13 16.43 8.78
N GLY A 195 -16.48 15.79 9.89
CA GLY A 195 -17.68 14.94 10.03
C GLY A 195 -17.38 13.44 10.06
N LYS A 196 -16.11 13.01 10.09
CA LYS A 196 -15.75 11.60 10.29
C LYS A 196 -15.28 11.31 11.71
N PRO A 197 -15.69 10.15 12.28
CA PRO A 197 -15.23 9.77 13.60
C PRO A 197 -13.70 9.70 13.60
N GLU A 198 -13.07 10.50 14.44
CA GLU A 198 -11.72 10.22 14.89
C GLU A 198 -11.76 8.83 15.51
N VAL A 199 -10.90 7.93 15.01
CA VAL A 199 -10.60 6.72 15.77
C VAL A 199 -9.95 7.22 17.04
N GLU A 200 -10.63 7.07 18.18
CA GLU A 200 -10.07 7.36 19.48
C GLU A 200 -8.69 6.71 19.56
N ASP A 201 -7.65 7.53 19.56
CA ASP A 201 -6.33 7.12 20.00
C ASP A 201 -6.50 6.74 21.49
N ALA A 202 -6.67 5.45 21.74
CA ALA A 202 -6.59 4.95 23.10
C ALA A 202 -5.27 5.45 23.67
N ALA A 203 -5.39 6.28 24.72
CA ALA A 203 -4.29 6.95 25.39
C ALA A 203 -3.10 6.00 25.55
N VAL A 204 -1.96 6.46 25.09
CA VAL A 204 -0.67 5.83 25.39
C VAL A 204 -0.45 6.04 26.90
N PRO A 205 -0.25 4.96 27.68
CA PRO A 205 0.32 5.08 29.00
C PRO A 205 1.82 5.37 28.92
#